data_7ba8925ef8cec8c3ed63bdd800e96944
#
_entry.id   7ba8925ef8cec8c3ed63bdd800e96944
#
_cell.length_a   1.000
_cell.length_b   1.000
_cell.length_c   1.000
_cell.angle_alpha   90.00
_cell.angle_beta   90.00
_cell.angle_gamma   90.00
#
_symmetry.space_group_name_H-M   'P 1'
#
loop_
_entity.id
_entity.type
_entity.pdbx_description
1 polymer ?
#
loop_
_entity_poly.entity_id
_entity_poly.type
_entity_poly.pdbx_seq_one_letter_code
_entity_poly.pdbx_strand_id
1 'polypeptide(L)'
;MDRFFQIMRPRPGAKILDVGGLPALNGVPGLWNDHTTTYKITLLNLPGSFDRFSASELAHYELIEADACNCQLSQSSYDLVFSNALIEHVGNFQRQKLLANFILSASNNHWVQTPSPLFPLEAHCDVPFWWFLTLSQRKRMISEWYHGENPFTARQMASTRPIWASRLRQLFPDSQLTVEYFLGFPKSQIVYRRRNDVG
;
A
#
# COMPACT_ATOMS: atom_id res chain seq x y z
N MET A 1 11.75 0.00 4.48
CA MET A 1 12.04 1.41 4.12
C MET A 1 13.40 1.56 3.44
N ASP A 2 14.47 0.87 3.85
CA ASP A 2 15.82 1.06 3.30
C ASP A 2 15.89 1.00 1.78
N ARG A 3 15.25 0.00 1.18
CA ARG A 3 15.20 -0.14 -0.27
C ARG A 3 14.49 1.03 -0.96
N PHE A 4 13.41 1.55 -0.34
CA PHE A 4 12.74 2.76 -0.82
C PHE A 4 13.70 3.94 -0.86
N PHE A 5 14.40 4.23 0.24
CA PHE A 5 15.35 5.33 0.29
C PHE A 5 16.55 5.15 -0.63
N GLN A 6 17.05 3.93 -0.80
CA GLN A 6 18.14 3.63 -1.73
C GLN A 6 17.77 3.92 -3.19
N ILE A 7 16.52 3.60 -3.58
CA ILE A 7 16.04 3.75 -4.97
C ILE A 7 15.48 5.14 -5.20
N MET A 8 14.53 5.59 -4.36
CA MET A 8 13.80 6.83 -4.61
C MET A 8 14.57 8.09 -4.24
N ARG A 9 15.42 8.03 -3.21
CA ARG A 9 16.30 9.12 -2.75
C ARG A 9 15.57 10.47 -2.70
N PRO A 10 14.45 10.58 -1.97
CA PRO A 10 13.76 11.85 -1.86
C PRO A 10 14.65 12.90 -1.24
N ARG A 11 14.63 14.14 -1.75
CA ARG A 11 15.38 15.25 -1.17
C ARG A 11 14.80 15.65 0.19
N PRO A 12 15.60 16.15 1.14
CA PRO A 12 15.07 16.74 2.36
C PRO A 12 14.02 17.81 2.06
N GLY A 13 12.93 17.84 2.82
CA GLY A 13 11.80 18.72 2.61
C GLY A 13 10.82 18.27 1.52
N ALA A 14 11.05 17.13 0.85
CA ALA A 14 10.14 16.60 -0.16
C ALA A 14 8.73 16.37 0.42
N LYS A 15 7.72 16.73 -0.37
CA LYS A 15 6.31 16.45 -0.07
C LYS A 15 5.97 15.04 -0.53
N ILE A 16 5.70 14.16 0.42
CA ILE A 16 5.39 12.75 0.18
C ILE A 16 3.95 12.48 0.57
N LEU A 17 3.16 11.96 -0.38
CA LEU A 17 1.82 11.46 -0.12
C LEU A 17 1.89 9.94 0.16
N ASP A 18 1.54 9.53 1.37
CA ASP A 18 1.37 8.11 1.72
C ASP A 18 -0.11 7.71 1.59
N VAL A 19 -0.42 6.96 0.55
CA VAL A 19 -1.78 6.50 0.25
C VAL A 19 -2.04 5.17 0.97
N GLY A 20 -2.99 5.20 1.91
CA GLY A 20 -3.28 4.11 2.82
C GLY A 20 -2.44 4.15 4.11
N GLY A 21 -1.61 5.19 4.28
CA GLY A 21 -0.76 5.36 5.44
C GLY A 21 -1.51 5.60 6.75
N LEU A 22 -0.87 5.19 7.84
CA LEU A 22 -1.33 5.42 9.22
C LEU A 22 -0.13 5.82 10.08
N PRO A 23 -0.32 6.66 11.13
CA PRO A 23 0.76 7.08 12.03
C PRO A 23 1.28 5.93 12.89
N ALA A 24 0.46 4.91 13.14
CA ALA A 24 0.82 3.68 13.81
C ALA A 24 -0.12 2.54 13.41
N LEU A 25 0.34 1.31 13.53
CA LEU A 25 -0.47 0.11 13.30
C LEU A 25 -0.22 -0.90 14.42
N ASN A 26 -1.29 -1.30 15.13
CA ASN A 26 -1.23 -2.27 16.22
C ASN A 26 -0.16 -1.93 17.29
N GLY A 27 -0.05 -0.64 17.64
CA GLY A 27 0.94 -0.17 18.61
C GLY A 27 2.38 -0.05 18.10
N VAL A 28 2.62 -0.35 16.81
CA VAL A 28 3.91 -0.16 16.17
C VAL A 28 3.90 1.18 15.45
N PRO A 29 4.92 2.05 15.63
CA PRO A 29 5.05 3.31 14.91
C PRO A 29 4.95 3.10 13.39
N GLY A 30 4.30 4.04 12.70
CA GLY A 30 4.16 4.03 11.26
C GLY A 30 5.50 4.18 10.54
N LEU A 31 5.51 3.86 9.26
CA LEU A 31 6.72 3.83 8.42
C LEU A 31 7.48 5.17 8.37
N TRP A 32 6.79 6.28 8.61
CA TRP A 32 7.33 7.63 8.49
C TRP A 32 7.74 8.26 9.82
N ASN A 33 7.49 7.59 10.95
CA ASN A 33 7.64 8.20 12.28
C ASN A 33 9.00 8.87 12.50
N ASP A 34 10.09 8.19 12.10
CA ASP A 34 11.45 8.71 12.21
C ASP A 34 11.85 9.66 11.06
N HIS A 35 10.95 9.95 10.16
CA HIS A 35 11.22 10.70 8.93
C HIS A 35 10.41 12.01 8.81
N THR A 36 9.51 12.29 9.75
CA THR A 36 8.62 13.47 9.73
C THR A 36 9.37 14.81 9.88
N THR A 37 10.56 14.78 10.47
CA THR A 37 11.44 15.95 10.54
C THR A 37 12.19 16.22 9.24
N THR A 38 12.37 15.18 8.42
CA THR A 38 13.12 15.27 7.15
C THR A 38 12.20 15.54 5.96
N TYR A 39 10.98 15.00 5.97
CA TYR A 39 10.01 15.09 4.88
C TYR A 39 8.68 15.66 5.35
N LYS A 40 7.95 16.27 4.42
CA LYS A 40 6.56 16.69 4.64
C LYS A 40 5.66 15.53 4.24
N ILE A 41 5.11 14.83 5.23
CA ILE A 41 4.30 13.63 5.02
C ILE A 41 2.83 13.97 5.10
N THR A 42 2.10 13.68 4.04
CA THR A 42 0.63 13.68 4.02
C THR A 42 0.14 12.24 4.04
N LEU A 43 -0.66 11.87 5.03
CA LEU A 43 -1.34 10.57 5.09
C LEU A 43 -2.71 10.70 4.46
N LEU A 44 -3.01 9.88 3.45
CA LEU A 44 -4.33 9.80 2.84
C LEU A 44 -4.94 8.44 3.16
N ASN A 45 -6.08 8.45 3.83
CA ASN A 45 -6.82 7.23 4.15
C ASN A 45 -8.33 7.48 4.14
N LEU A 46 -9.13 6.43 4.27
CA LEU A 46 -10.58 6.53 4.29
C LEU A 46 -11.09 7.39 5.47
N PRO A 47 -12.24 8.06 5.34
CA PRO A 47 -12.85 8.81 6.44
C PRO A 47 -12.97 7.97 7.71
N GLY A 48 -12.63 8.57 8.86
CA GLY A 48 -12.63 7.93 10.18
C GLY A 48 -11.39 7.05 10.46
N SER A 49 -10.45 6.94 9.52
CA SER A 49 -9.23 6.14 9.75
C SER A 49 -8.32 6.71 10.84
N PHE A 50 -8.40 8.00 11.07
CA PHE A 50 -7.55 8.70 12.03
C PHE A 50 -8.19 8.94 13.40
N ASP A 51 -9.49 8.67 13.59
CA ASP A 51 -10.26 8.94 14.81
C ASP A 51 -9.70 8.26 16.08
N ARG A 52 -8.99 7.14 15.91
CA ARG A 52 -8.41 6.36 17.00
C ARG A 52 -7.05 6.85 17.49
N PHE A 53 -6.47 7.83 16.82
CA PHE A 53 -5.13 8.35 17.13
C PHE A 53 -5.22 9.64 17.93
N SER A 54 -4.30 9.83 18.87
CA SER A 54 -4.17 11.05 19.64
C SER A 54 -3.65 12.22 18.80
N ALA A 55 -3.94 13.44 19.22
CA ALA A 55 -3.41 14.64 18.57
C ALA A 55 -1.87 14.65 18.49
N SER A 56 -1.19 14.06 19.46
CA SER A 56 0.28 13.96 19.46
C SER A 56 0.82 13.00 18.40
N GLU A 57 0.11 11.89 18.11
CA GLU A 57 0.49 10.96 17.05
C GLU A 57 0.27 11.57 15.67
N LEU A 58 -0.72 12.45 15.52
CA LEU A 58 -1.08 13.08 14.26
C LEU A 58 -0.32 14.39 13.98
N ALA A 59 0.26 15.01 15.00
CA ALA A 59 0.81 16.38 14.94
C ALA A 59 1.89 16.61 13.86
N HIS A 60 2.54 15.56 13.41
CA HIS A 60 3.64 15.64 12.44
C HIS A 60 3.22 15.32 10.99
N TYR A 61 1.93 15.07 10.77
CA TYR A 61 1.38 14.67 9.48
C TYR A 61 0.34 15.68 8.98
N GLU A 62 0.32 15.89 7.69
CA GLU A 62 -0.88 16.41 7.03
C GLU A 62 -1.85 15.26 6.79
N LEU A 63 -3.15 15.46 7.00
CA LEU A 63 -4.15 14.39 6.91
C LEU A 63 -5.14 14.70 5.80
N ILE A 64 -5.43 13.69 4.97
CA ILE A 64 -6.50 13.72 3.98
C ILE A 64 -7.39 12.49 4.22
N GLU A 65 -8.65 12.74 4.57
CA GLU A 65 -9.65 11.70 4.67
C GLU A 65 -10.46 11.61 3.39
N ALA A 66 -10.10 10.66 2.53
CA ALA A 66 -10.77 10.44 1.25
C ALA A 66 -10.56 9.01 0.75
N ASP A 67 -11.46 8.54 -0.09
CA ASP A 67 -11.26 7.33 -0.88
C ASP A 67 -10.39 7.65 -2.10
N ALA A 68 -9.14 7.19 -2.10
CA ALA A 68 -8.20 7.41 -3.20
C ALA A 68 -8.70 6.90 -4.57
N CYS A 69 -9.69 6.00 -4.58
CA CYS A 69 -10.31 5.55 -5.83
C CYS A 69 -11.36 6.54 -6.38
N ASN A 70 -11.80 7.52 -5.58
CA ASN A 70 -12.88 8.45 -5.93
C ASN A 70 -12.52 9.93 -5.75
N CYS A 71 -11.37 10.22 -5.14
CA CYS A 71 -10.93 11.60 -4.95
C CYS A 71 -10.03 12.06 -6.10
N GLN A 72 -9.93 13.39 -6.23
CA GLN A 72 -9.01 14.04 -7.14
C GLN A 72 -8.17 15.02 -6.34
N LEU A 73 -6.85 14.98 -6.56
CA LEU A 73 -5.92 15.99 -6.09
C LEU A 73 -5.46 16.83 -7.29
N SER A 74 -4.95 18.02 -7.03
CA SER A 74 -4.31 18.81 -8.07
C SER A 74 -3.13 18.01 -8.64
N GLN A 75 -2.99 18.03 -9.97
CA GLN A 75 -1.92 17.28 -10.64
C GLN A 75 -0.54 17.67 -10.11
N SER A 76 0.31 16.67 -9.90
CA SER A 76 1.70 16.84 -9.46
C SER A 76 1.85 17.67 -8.18
N SER A 77 0.90 17.56 -7.24
CA SER A 77 0.92 18.29 -5.96
C SER A 77 2.01 17.79 -5.01
N TYR A 78 2.54 16.59 -5.25
CA TYR A 78 3.53 15.92 -4.42
C TYR A 78 4.80 15.61 -5.20
N ASP A 79 5.93 15.66 -4.52
CA ASP A 79 7.22 15.25 -5.09
C ASP A 79 7.26 13.73 -5.30
N LEU A 80 6.54 12.97 -4.45
CA LEU A 80 6.49 11.52 -4.49
C LEU A 80 5.18 10.98 -3.88
N VAL A 81 4.64 9.94 -4.50
CA VAL A 81 3.56 9.13 -3.91
C VAL A 81 4.12 7.80 -3.44
N PHE A 82 3.83 7.46 -2.18
CA PHE A 82 4.14 6.17 -1.58
C PHE A 82 2.85 5.41 -1.28
N SER A 83 2.85 4.10 -1.49
CA SER A 83 1.74 3.23 -1.08
C SER A 83 2.29 1.83 -0.80
N ASN A 84 2.00 1.31 0.37
CA ASN A 84 2.45 0.00 0.80
C ASN A 84 1.28 -0.84 1.32
N ALA A 85 1.11 -2.03 0.76
CA ALA A 85 0.08 -3.01 1.13
C ALA A 85 -1.34 -2.42 1.15
N LEU A 86 -1.69 -1.63 0.12
CA LEU A 86 -3.02 -1.04 -0.05
C LEU A 86 -3.74 -1.57 -1.27
N ILE A 87 -3.06 -1.64 -2.42
CA ILE A 87 -3.72 -1.88 -3.72
C ILE A 87 -4.45 -3.22 -3.78
N GLU A 88 -4.04 -4.21 -3.02
CA GLU A 88 -4.71 -5.50 -2.87
C GLU A 88 -6.01 -5.42 -2.05
N HIS A 89 -6.21 -4.34 -1.29
CA HIS A 89 -7.34 -4.14 -0.39
C HIS A 89 -8.42 -3.20 -0.94
N VAL A 90 -8.15 -2.46 -2.01
CA VAL A 90 -9.12 -1.49 -2.55
C VAL A 90 -10.31 -2.14 -3.27
N GLY A 91 -10.28 -3.45 -3.48
CA GLY A 91 -11.38 -4.20 -4.08
C GLY A 91 -11.05 -4.78 -5.45
N ASN A 92 -12.00 -4.70 -6.40
CA ASN A 92 -11.87 -5.31 -7.71
C ASN A 92 -10.87 -4.57 -8.61
N PHE A 93 -10.59 -5.16 -9.79
CA PHE A 93 -9.65 -4.58 -10.75
C PHE A 93 -9.97 -3.14 -11.17
N GLN A 94 -11.25 -2.80 -11.29
CA GLN A 94 -11.64 -1.43 -11.65
C GLN A 94 -11.21 -0.43 -10.57
N ARG A 95 -11.38 -0.78 -9.29
CA ARG A 95 -10.91 0.07 -8.18
C ARG A 95 -9.38 0.13 -8.12
N GLN A 96 -8.68 -0.99 -8.38
CA GLN A 96 -7.22 -0.99 -8.49
C GLN A 96 -6.74 -0.05 -9.61
N LYS A 97 -7.46 0.00 -10.75
CA LYS A 97 -7.18 0.93 -11.83
C LYS A 97 -7.43 2.40 -11.43
N LEU A 98 -8.50 2.67 -10.70
CA LEU A 98 -8.78 4.02 -10.20
C LEU A 98 -7.68 4.49 -9.24
N LEU A 99 -7.25 3.63 -8.30
CA LEU A 99 -6.13 3.93 -7.41
C LEU A 99 -4.84 4.18 -8.19
N ALA A 100 -4.52 3.34 -9.18
CA ALA A 100 -3.32 3.53 -10.01
C ALA A 100 -3.36 4.87 -10.76
N ASN A 101 -4.50 5.24 -11.35
CA ASN A 101 -4.69 6.52 -12.02
C ASN A 101 -4.52 7.70 -11.05
N PHE A 102 -5.08 7.59 -9.83
CA PHE A 102 -4.89 8.58 -8.78
C PHE A 102 -3.41 8.77 -8.45
N ILE A 103 -2.67 7.70 -8.19
CA ILE A 103 -1.23 7.73 -7.89
C ILE A 103 -0.44 8.39 -9.03
N LEU A 104 -0.73 8.00 -10.28
CA LEU A 104 -0.05 8.52 -11.48
C LEU A 104 -0.34 10.01 -11.73
N SER A 105 -1.52 10.51 -11.31
CA SER A 105 -1.88 11.92 -11.44
C SER A 105 -1.29 12.78 -10.33
N ALA A 106 -1.17 12.25 -9.11
CA ALA A 106 -0.72 12.99 -7.94
C ALA A 106 0.78 13.31 -7.97
N SER A 107 1.61 12.46 -8.60
CA SER A 107 3.05 12.71 -8.78
C SER A 107 3.64 11.97 -9.98
N ASN A 108 4.70 12.54 -10.53
CA ASN A 108 5.54 11.87 -11.53
C ASN A 108 6.42 10.76 -10.92
N ASN A 109 6.64 10.78 -9.61
CA ASN A 109 7.44 9.82 -8.88
C ASN A 109 6.54 9.01 -7.96
N HIS A 110 6.67 7.68 -7.98
CA HIS A 110 5.87 6.83 -7.11
C HIS A 110 6.58 5.55 -6.74
N TRP A 111 6.16 5.01 -5.58
CA TRP A 111 6.52 3.72 -5.06
C TRP A 111 5.25 3.01 -4.61
N VAL A 112 4.91 1.90 -5.23
CA VAL A 112 3.76 1.07 -4.85
C VAL A 112 4.25 -0.34 -4.58
N GLN A 113 4.11 -0.78 -3.35
CA GLN A 113 4.51 -2.09 -2.87
C GLN A 113 3.29 -2.90 -2.46
N THR A 114 3.26 -4.17 -2.81
CA THR A 114 2.20 -5.11 -2.46
C THR A 114 2.79 -6.49 -2.19
N PRO A 115 2.22 -7.30 -1.28
CA PRO A 115 2.65 -8.67 -1.06
C PRO A 115 2.62 -9.49 -2.35
N SER A 116 3.61 -10.35 -2.51
CA SER A 116 3.63 -11.26 -3.65
C SER A 116 2.70 -12.45 -3.42
N PRO A 117 1.80 -12.77 -4.36
CA PRO A 117 0.98 -13.98 -4.27
C PRO A 117 1.79 -15.29 -4.30
N LEU A 118 3.07 -15.20 -4.69
CA LEU A 118 4.00 -16.33 -4.72
C LEU A 118 4.74 -16.54 -3.40
N PHE A 119 4.56 -15.66 -2.42
CA PHE A 119 5.16 -15.86 -1.10
C PHE A 119 4.46 -17.04 -0.41
N PRO A 120 5.22 -17.98 0.18
CA PRO A 120 4.62 -19.21 0.74
C PRO A 120 3.60 -18.97 1.84
N LEU A 121 3.77 -17.92 2.65
CA LEU A 121 2.89 -17.62 3.77
C LEU A 121 2.07 -16.35 3.48
N GLU A 122 0.74 -16.45 3.54
CA GLU A 122 -0.13 -15.29 3.40
C GLU A 122 -0.13 -14.46 4.69
N ALA A 123 0.35 -13.21 4.59
CA ALA A 123 0.59 -12.35 5.75
C ALA A 123 -0.66 -11.99 6.57
N HIS A 124 -1.87 -12.11 5.99
CA HIS A 124 -3.12 -11.73 6.64
C HIS A 124 -3.81 -12.88 7.38
N CYS A 125 -3.46 -14.12 7.07
CA CYS A 125 -4.11 -15.29 7.65
C CYS A 125 -3.16 -16.42 8.06
N ASP A 126 -1.85 -16.24 7.85
CA ASP A 126 -0.80 -17.21 8.17
C ASP A 126 -1.01 -18.61 7.55
N VAL A 127 -1.79 -18.68 6.44
CA VAL A 127 -2.03 -19.94 5.75
C VAL A 127 -1.01 -20.11 4.63
N PRO A 128 -0.26 -21.24 4.64
CA PRO A 128 0.68 -21.54 3.59
C PRO A 128 -0.02 -21.69 2.23
N PHE A 129 0.58 -21.13 1.19
CA PHE A 129 0.14 -21.26 -0.20
C PHE A 129 -1.33 -20.90 -0.44
N TRP A 130 -1.88 -19.96 0.33
CA TRP A 130 -3.26 -19.50 0.28
C TRP A 130 -3.77 -19.23 -1.14
N TRP A 131 -2.98 -18.55 -1.96
CA TRP A 131 -3.40 -18.13 -3.29
C TRP A 131 -3.40 -19.29 -4.31
N PHE A 132 -2.84 -20.44 -3.95
CA PHE A 132 -2.88 -21.67 -4.75
C PHE A 132 -4.03 -22.60 -4.36
N LEU A 133 -4.71 -22.35 -3.25
CA LEU A 133 -5.92 -23.06 -2.87
C LEU A 133 -7.05 -22.77 -3.87
N THR A 134 -7.90 -23.76 -4.10
CA THR A 134 -9.10 -23.57 -4.92
C THR A 134 -10.04 -22.53 -4.30
N LEU A 135 -10.87 -21.91 -5.13
CA LEU A 135 -11.85 -20.94 -4.65
C LEU A 135 -12.81 -21.55 -3.60
N SER A 136 -13.18 -22.83 -3.76
CA SER A 136 -14.04 -23.55 -2.80
C SER A 136 -13.35 -23.71 -1.45
N GLN A 137 -12.07 -24.12 -1.44
CA GLN A 137 -11.31 -24.25 -0.19
C GLN A 137 -11.19 -22.91 0.52
N ARG A 138 -10.82 -21.83 -0.19
CA ARG A 138 -10.73 -20.50 0.40
C ARG A 138 -12.07 -20.01 0.95
N LYS A 139 -13.18 -20.19 0.20
CA LYS A 139 -14.52 -19.81 0.67
C LYS A 139 -14.93 -20.57 1.92
N ARG A 140 -14.65 -21.87 1.98
CA ARG A 140 -14.92 -22.70 3.15
C ARG A 140 -14.16 -22.19 4.37
N MET A 141 -12.84 -22.00 4.26
CA MET A 141 -12.01 -21.47 5.35
C MET A 141 -12.47 -20.08 5.82
N ILE A 142 -12.77 -19.16 4.89
CA ILE A 142 -13.30 -17.84 5.22
C ILE A 142 -14.63 -17.96 5.99
N SER A 143 -15.52 -18.87 5.58
CA SER A 143 -16.78 -19.11 6.28
C SER A 143 -16.56 -19.67 7.69
N GLU A 144 -15.64 -20.62 7.84
CA GLU A 144 -15.27 -21.19 9.14
C GLU A 144 -14.71 -20.11 10.08
N TRP A 145 -13.83 -19.22 9.59
CA TRP A 145 -13.31 -18.10 10.37
C TRP A 145 -14.37 -17.05 10.72
N TYR A 146 -15.32 -16.80 9.80
CA TYR A 146 -16.38 -15.81 10.02
C TYR A 146 -17.32 -16.21 11.16
N HIS A 147 -17.63 -17.51 11.26
CA HIS A 147 -18.49 -18.05 12.30
C HIS A 147 -17.72 -18.53 13.55
N GLY A 148 -16.40 -18.52 13.53
CA GLY A 148 -15.50 -18.94 14.59
C GLY A 148 -14.84 -17.75 15.31
N GLU A 149 -13.59 -17.98 15.71
CA GLU A 149 -12.83 -17.02 16.55
C GLU A 149 -12.11 -15.91 15.76
N ASN A 150 -12.15 -15.97 14.40
CA ASN A 150 -11.36 -15.06 13.56
C ASN A 150 -12.18 -14.26 12.53
N PRO A 151 -13.27 -13.56 12.93
CA PRO A 151 -14.12 -12.84 11.99
C PRO A 151 -13.41 -11.65 11.33
N PHE A 152 -12.38 -11.10 11.96
CA PHE A 152 -11.55 -10.05 11.37
C PHE A 152 -10.76 -10.57 10.18
N THR A 153 -10.02 -11.68 10.35
CA THR A 153 -9.27 -12.37 9.29
C THR A 153 -10.19 -12.77 8.14
N ALA A 154 -11.39 -13.30 8.46
CA ALA A 154 -12.38 -13.64 7.44
C ALA A 154 -12.75 -12.45 6.55
N ARG A 155 -13.09 -11.30 7.15
CA ARG A 155 -13.43 -10.07 6.40
C ARG A 155 -12.27 -9.59 5.55
N GLN A 156 -11.06 -9.59 6.11
CA GLN A 156 -9.85 -9.18 5.43
C GLN A 156 -9.59 -10.06 4.21
N MET A 157 -9.60 -11.39 4.37
CA MET A 157 -9.35 -12.34 3.28
C MET A 157 -10.46 -12.35 2.23
N ALA A 158 -11.71 -12.11 2.62
CA ALA A 158 -12.82 -11.99 1.69
C ALA A 158 -12.68 -10.78 0.75
N SER A 159 -12.08 -9.68 1.22
CA SER A 159 -11.88 -8.45 0.47
C SER A 159 -10.54 -8.37 -0.27
N THR A 160 -9.50 -9.07 0.19
CA THR A 160 -8.17 -9.04 -0.43
C THR A 160 -8.17 -9.60 -1.85
N ARG A 161 -7.58 -8.88 -2.78
CA ARG A 161 -7.43 -9.26 -4.18
C ARG A 161 -5.97 -9.19 -4.57
N PRO A 162 -5.25 -10.33 -4.61
CA PRO A 162 -3.83 -10.36 -4.89
C PRO A 162 -3.56 -9.81 -6.28
N ILE A 163 -2.43 -9.15 -6.43
CA ILE A 163 -2.02 -8.58 -7.70
C ILE A 163 -0.78 -9.30 -8.20
N TRP A 164 -0.86 -9.82 -9.42
CA TRP A 164 0.26 -10.44 -10.11
C TRP A 164 1.13 -9.39 -10.81
N ALA A 165 2.40 -9.68 -10.99
CA ALA A 165 3.36 -8.80 -11.64
C ALA A 165 2.90 -8.29 -13.02
N SER A 166 2.23 -9.15 -13.81
CA SER A 166 1.67 -8.77 -15.11
C SER A 166 0.60 -7.68 -14.97
N ARG A 167 -0.21 -7.74 -13.91
CA ARG A 167 -1.23 -6.76 -13.64
C ARG A 167 -0.65 -5.44 -13.14
N LEU A 168 0.38 -5.49 -12.29
CA LEU A 168 1.11 -4.28 -11.88
C LEU A 168 1.70 -3.54 -13.09
N ARG A 169 2.29 -4.26 -14.05
CA ARG A 169 2.79 -3.67 -15.31
C ARG A 169 1.69 -3.02 -16.15
N GLN A 170 0.48 -3.58 -16.17
CA GLN A 170 -0.67 -2.98 -16.86
C GLN A 170 -1.17 -1.70 -16.18
N LEU A 171 -1.15 -1.67 -14.85
CA LEU A 171 -1.59 -0.52 -14.06
C LEU A 171 -0.56 0.62 -14.08
N PHE A 172 0.72 0.29 -14.15
CA PHE A 172 1.84 1.23 -14.10
C PHE A 172 2.80 0.98 -15.29
N PRO A 173 2.38 1.26 -16.54
CA PRO A 173 3.11 0.85 -17.73
C PRO A 173 4.51 1.47 -17.86
N ASP A 174 4.67 2.73 -17.41
CA ASP A 174 5.94 3.48 -17.48
C ASP A 174 6.80 3.33 -16.22
N SER A 175 6.53 2.32 -15.40
CA SER A 175 7.21 2.09 -14.14
C SER A 175 8.13 0.87 -14.21
N GLN A 176 9.20 0.93 -13.43
CA GLN A 176 10.05 -0.23 -13.21
C GLN A 176 9.38 -1.17 -12.20
N LEU A 177 9.51 -2.47 -12.43
CA LEU A 177 9.04 -3.50 -11.50
C LEU A 177 10.24 -4.25 -10.93
N THR A 178 10.30 -4.33 -9.60
CA THR A 178 11.30 -5.11 -8.86
C THR A 178 10.60 -6.01 -7.83
N VAL A 179 11.31 -7.02 -7.37
CA VAL A 179 10.81 -7.98 -6.39
C VAL A 179 11.72 -7.97 -5.18
N GLU A 180 11.13 -7.92 -4.00
CA GLU A 180 11.83 -8.16 -2.75
C GLU A 180 11.77 -9.66 -2.45
N TYR A 181 12.92 -10.25 -2.11
CA TYR A 181 13.02 -11.66 -1.77
C TYR A 181 13.29 -11.84 -0.28
N PHE A 182 12.72 -12.89 0.29
CA PHE A 182 13.02 -13.36 1.63
C PHE A 182 13.23 -14.87 1.61
N LEU A 183 14.38 -15.34 2.04
CA LEU A 183 14.81 -16.76 2.01
C LEU A 183 14.62 -17.41 0.61
N GLY A 184 14.88 -16.66 -0.46
CA GLY A 184 14.74 -17.13 -1.83
C GLY A 184 13.31 -17.06 -2.41
N PHE A 185 12.29 -16.72 -1.60
CA PHE A 185 10.92 -16.56 -2.05
C PHE A 185 10.59 -15.08 -2.34
N PRO A 186 9.80 -14.80 -3.39
CA PRO A 186 9.37 -13.45 -3.71
C PRO A 186 8.38 -12.95 -2.65
N LYS A 187 8.83 -12.08 -1.74
CA LYS A 187 8.06 -11.59 -0.61
C LYS A 187 7.08 -10.48 -1.01
N SER A 188 7.58 -9.49 -1.75
CA SER A 188 6.74 -8.39 -2.23
C SER A 188 7.13 -7.97 -3.65
N GLN A 189 6.18 -7.39 -4.35
CA GLN A 189 6.35 -6.80 -5.66
C GLN A 189 6.26 -5.29 -5.52
N ILE A 190 7.15 -4.59 -6.20
CA ILE A 190 7.27 -3.14 -6.11
C ILE A 190 7.30 -2.58 -7.51
N VAL A 191 6.36 -1.68 -7.82
CA VAL A 191 6.44 -0.83 -9.00
C VAL A 191 6.83 0.58 -8.57
N TYR A 192 7.78 1.16 -9.28
CA TYR A 192 8.25 2.50 -8.97
C TYR A 192 8.64 3.25 -10.23
N ARG A 193 8.49 4.55 -10.17
CA ARG A 193 9.01 5.50 -11.15
C ARG A 193 9.74 6.61 -10.41
N ARG A 194 10.98 6.84 -10.80
CA ARG A 194 11.78 7.96 -10.37
C ARG A 194 12.21 8.73 -11.60
N ARG A 195 11.64 9.89 -11.80
CA ARG A 195 12.17 10.88 -12.75
C ARG A 195 13.21 11.68 -11.98
N ASN A 196 14.42 11.74 -12.51
CA ASN A 196 15.38 12.70 -12.02
C ASN A 196 14.79 14.06 -12.34
N ASP A 197 14.52 14.88 -11.32
CA ASP A 197 14.29 16.29 -11.57
C ASP A 197 15.53 16.80 -12.26
N VAL A 198 15.39 17.18 -13.52
CA VAL A 198 16.39 17.96 -14.22
C VAL A 198 16.36 19.27 -13.48
N GLY A 199 17.40 19.53 -12.64
CA GLY A 199 17.59 20.71 -11.85
C GLY A 199 17.72 21.96 -12.70
#